data_c8f187b4d5522518d9bf5d55452a3b9f
#
_entry.id   c8f187b4d5522518d9bf5d55452a3b9f
#
_cell.length_a   1.000
_cell.length_b   1.000
_cell.length_c   1.000
_cell.angle_alpha   90.00
_cell.angle_beta   90.00
_cell.angle_gamma   90.00
#
_symmetry.space_group_name_H-M   'P 1'
#
loop_
_entity.id
_entity.type
_entity.pdbx_description
1 polymer ?
#
loop_
_entity_poly.entity_id
_entity_poly.type
_entity_poly.pdbx_seq_one_letter_code
_entity_poly.pdbx_strand_id
1 'polypeptide(L)'
;MIILRFLVLFILLCSLGNAQQRKMGLDSIDKNKVSLNYLFYLPESYQVDENIDWPLVLFLHGMGERGNDLELVKVHGIPKIVDTKRDFPFIAVSPQCPMDYVWRDQEMLEALESLLIKIIKNYRVDKSRIYVTGLSMGGRGTWAIVAHRPDLFAAAAPICGGGDPKTASKLITVPFWVFQGALDTVHYPKESEVMIQSLKKVGGEVRYTLYPELHHDSWTITYDNPDLYKWFLSNKNN
;
A
#
# COMPACT_ATOMS: atom_id res chain seq x y z
N MET A 1 -58.62 -34.54 -11.73
CA MET A 1 -57.20 -34.69 -11.26
C MET A 1 -56.40 -33.50 -11.69
N ILE A 2 -56.32 -32.47 -10.84
CA ILE A 2 -55.71 -31.17 -11.17
C ILE A 2 -54.28 -31.21 -10.63
N ILE A 3 -53.31 -31.21 -11.53
CA ILE A 3 -51.89 -31.17 -11.20
C ILE A 3 -51.49 -29.71 -10.98
N LEU A 4 -51.28 -29.36 -9.71
CA LEU A 4 -50.80 -28.07 -9.29
C LEU A 4 -49.27 -28.01 -9.51
N ARG A 5 -48.80 -27.29 -10.54
CA ARG A 5 -47.38 -27.02 -10.76
C ARG A 5 -46.93 -25.90 -9.83
N PHE A 6 -46.16 -26.25 -8.82
CA PHE A 6 -45.41 -25.27 -8.03
C PHE A 6 -44.27 -24.69 -8.85
N LEU A 7 -44.42 -23.42 -9.19
CA LEU A 7 -43.34 -22.62 -9.79
C LEU A 7 -42.42 -22.17 -8.64
N VAL A 8 -41.29 -22.85 -8.48
CA VAL A 8 -40.24 -22.40 -7.55
C VAL A 8 -39.52 -21.22 -8.18
N LEU A 9 -39.88 -20.02 -7.73
CA LEU A 9 -39.21 -18.80 -8.11
C LEU A 9 -37.85 -18.76 -7.39
N PHE A 10 -36.75 -19.12 -8.08
CA PHE A 10 -35.39 -18.89 -7.61
C PHE A 10 -35.12 -17.39 -7.64
N ILE A 11 -35.31 -16.69 -6.52
CA ILE A 11 -34.83 -15.33 -6.34
C ILE A 11 -33.29 -15.45 -6.22
N LEU A 12 -32.58 -15.17 -7.33
CA LEU A 12 -31.17 -14.95 -7.33
C LEU A 12 -30.96 -13.63 -6.58
N LEU A 13 -30.70 -13.72 -5.27
CA LEU A 13 -30.13 -12.61 -4.51
C LEU A 13 -28.72 -12.35 -5.06
N CYS A 14 -28.64 -11.52 -6.10
CA CYS A 14 -27.41 -10.81 -6.41
C CYS A 14 -27.06 -10.00 -5.17
N SER A 15 -26.21 -10.52 -4.31
CA SER A 15 -25.52 -9.72 -3.32
C SER A 15 -24.67 -8.74 -4.11
N LEU A 16 -25.16 -7.51 -4.26
CA LEU A 16 -24.38 -6.38 -4.71
C LEU A 16 -23.14 -6.36 -3.81
N GLY A 17 -22.00 -6.76 -4.38
CA GLY A 17 -20.73 -6.81 -3.67
C GLY A 17 -20.35 -5.39 -3.27
N ASN A 18 -20.75 -4.99 -2.07
CA ASN A 18 -20.37 -3.70 -1.53
C ASN A 18 -18.84 -3.66 -1.42
N ALA A 19 -18.23 -2.63 -1.98
CA ALA A 19 -16.83 -2.30 -1.70
C ALA A 19 -16.69 -2.19 -0.18
N GLN A 20 -15.96 -3.11 0.42
CA GLN A 20 -15.78 -3.16 1.86
C GLN A 20 -14.36 -3.61 2.19
N GLN A 21 -13.74 -2.87 3.08
CA GLN A 21 -12.47 -3.28 3.67
C GLN A 21 -12.68 -4.47 4.60
N ARG A 22 -11.93 -5.56 4.35
CA ARG A 22 -12.05 -6.81 5.09
C ARG A 22 -10.79 -7.07 5.91
N LYS A 23 -10.96 -7.63 7.12
CA LYS A 23 -9.85 -8.16 7.93
C LYS A 23 -9.46 -9.54 7.41
N MET A 24 -8.17 -9.73 7.16
CA MET A 24 -7.62 -10.98 6.64
C MET A 24 -6.32 -11.34 7.38
N GLY A 25 -5.91 -12.61 7.31
CA GLY A 25 -4.66 -13.10 7.86
C GLY A 25 -3.78 -13.74 6.78
N LEU A 26 -2.49 -13.58 6.92
CA LEU A 26 -1.46 -14.34 6.24
C LEU A 26 -0.83 -15.28 7.26
N ASP A 27 -1.23 -16.54 7.24
CA ASP A 27 -0.53 -17.56 8.03
C ASP A 27 0.88 -17.75 7.48
N SER A 28 1.86 -17.86 8.35
CA SER A 28 3.20 -18.21 7.93
C SER A 28 3.20 -19.62 7.36
N ILE A 29 3.63 -19.76 6.10
CA ILE A 29 3.81 -21.08 5.45
C ILE A 29 5.04 -21.77 6.06
N ASP A 30 5.94 -21.00 6.65
CA ASP A 30 7.17 -21.46 7.32
C ASP A 30 7.13 -21.01 8.77
N LYS A 31 7.46 -21.92 9.70
CA LYS A 31 7.45 -21.66 11.17
C LYS A 31 8.37 -20.51 11.59
N ASN A 32 9.30 -20.10 10.72
CA ASN A 32 10.25 -19.02 10.94
C ASN A 32 9.82 -17.68 10.32
N LYS A 33 8.63 -17.60 9.68
CA LYS A 33 8.13 -16.37 9.04
C LYS A 33 7.09 -15.68 9.91
N VAL A 34 7.12 -14.35 9.87
CA VAL A 34 6.14 -13.52 10.59
C VAL A 34 4.77 -13.67 9.94
N SER A 35 3.76 -13.98 10.75
CA SER A 35 2.35 -13.93 10.31
C SER A 35 1.88 -12.48 10.28
N LEU A 36 1.17 -12.08 9.22
CA LEU A 36 0.62 -10.74 9.07
C LEU A 36 -0.91 -10.77 9.05
N ASN A 37 -1.51 -10.00 9.94
CA ASN A 37 -2.90 -9.58 9.77
C ASN A 37 -2.91 -8.34 8.87
N TYR A 38 -3.93 -8.22 8.00
CA TYR A 38 -4.04 -7.11 7.08
C TYR A 38 -5.48 -6.73 6.76
N LEU A 39 -5.70 -5.47 6.44
CA LEU A 39 -6.92 -5.00 5.83
C LEU A 39 -6.80 -5.16 4.31
N PHE A 40 -7.88 -5.65 3.70
CA PHE A 40 -7.96 -5.90 2.28
C PHE A 40 -9.20 -5.24 1.70
N TYR A 41 -9.02 -4.39 0.69
CA TYR A 41 -10.09 -3.67 0.01
C TYR A 41 -10.11 -4.03 -1.47
N LEU A 42 -11.32 -4.30 -1.98
CA LEU A 42 -11.61 -4.42 -3.40
C LEU A 42 -12.54 -3.27 -3.83
N PRO A 43 -12.29 -2.61 -4.98
CA PRO A 43 -13.19 -1.63 -5.54
C PRO A 43 -14.60 -2.21 -5.75
N GLU A 44 -15.64 -1.38 -5.67
CA GLU A 44 -17.03 -1.82 -5.89
C GLU A 44 -17.19 -2.42 -7.30
N SER A 45 -16.55 -1.83 -8.29
CA SER A 45 -16.54 -2.29 -9.68
C SER A 45 -15.70 -3.55 -9.94
N TYR A 46 -14.96 -4.06 -8.95
CA TYR A 46 -14.15 -5.28 -9.11
C TYR A 46 -14.97 -6.50 -9.55
N GLN A 47 -16.23 -6.61 -9.13
CA GLN A 47 -17.13 -7.72 -9.48
C GLN A 47 -17.91 -7.47 -10.78
N VAL A 48 -17.91 -6.23 -11.32
CA VAL A 48 -18.74 -5.85 -12.46
C VAL A 48 -18.14 -6.33 -13.78
N ASP A 49 -16.81 -6.28 -13.90
CA ASP A 49 -16.09 -6.74 -15.09
C ASP A 49 -14.96 -7.71 -14.71
N GLU A 50 -15.19 -8.98 -15.01
CA GLU A 50 -14.25 -10.05 -14.69
C GLU A 50 -13.00 -10.07 -15.59
N ASN A 51 -12.99 -9.30 -16.69
CA ASN A 51 -11.88 -9.25 -17.65
C ASN A 51 -10.86 -8.14 -17.32
N ILE A 52 -11.13 -7.30 -16.32
CA ILE A 52 -10.24 -6.20 -15.94
C ILE A 52 -9.29 -6.63 -14.82
N ASP A 53 -7.99 -6.47 -15.06
CA ASP A 53 -6.97 -6.50 -14.00
C ASP A 53 -6.81 -5.13 -13.36
N TRP A 54 -6.72 -5.12 -12.04
CA TRP A 54 -6.77 -3.93 -11.22
C TRP A 54 -5.41 -3.50 -10.70
N PRO A 55 -5.11 -2.19 -10.65
CA PRO A 55 -3.92 -1.71 -9.97
C PRO A 55 -3.99 -2.03 -8.48
N LEU A 56 -2.83 -2.33 -7.88
CA LEU A 56 -2.71 -2.66 -6.47
C LEU A 56 -1.86 -1.62 -5.75
N VAL A 57 -2.27 -1.22 -4.55
CA VAL A 57 -1.46 -0.39 -3.65
C VAL A 57 -1.24 -1.07 -2.31
N LEU A 58 0.03 -1.20 -1.93
CA LEU A 58 0.46 -1.60 -0.60
C LEU A 58 0.61 -0.35 0.27
N PHE A 59 -0.08 -0.31 1.40
CA PHE A 59 0.03 0.77 2.38
C PHE A 59 0.72 0.30 3.66
N LEU A 60 1.74 1.03 4.09
CA LEU A 60 2.50 0.77 5.32
C LEU A 60 2.26 1.89 6.35
N HIS A 61 1.67 1.53 7.46
CA HIS A 61 1.32 2.45 8.55
C HIS A 61 2.55 2.92 9.37
N GLY A 62 2.35 3.89 10.24
CA GLY A 62 3.36 4.42 11.16
C GLY A 62 3.63 3.54 12.38
N MET A 63 4.43 4.08 13.32
CA MET A 63 4.83 3.37 14.53
C MET A 63 3.65 3.12 15.48
N GLY A 64 2.69 4.06 15.53
CA GLY A 64 1.56 4.03 16.47
C GLY A 64 0.52 2.95 16.17
N GLU A 65 0.46 2.46 14.94
CA GLU A 65 -0.55 1.51 14.48
C GLU A 65 -0.07 0.04 14.54
N ARG A 66 1.13 -0.21 15.11
CA ARG A 66 1.65 -1.57 15.33
C ARG A 66 0.78 -2.35 16.31
N GLY A 67 0.84 -3.67 16.20
CA GLY A 67 0.18 -4.57 17.13
C GLY A 67 -0.65 -5.66 16.47
N ASN A 68 -1.82 -5.93 17.05
CA ASN A 68 -2.73 -6.98 16.61
C ASN A 68 -4.21 -6.52 16.50
N ASP A 69 -4.44 -5.20 16.58
CA ASP A 69 -5.76 -4.59 16.36
C ASP A 69 -5.78 -3.83 15.04
N LEU A 70 -6.37 -4.46 14.02
CA LEU A 70 -6.48 -3.88 12.68
C LEU A 70 -7.30 -2.59 12.60
N GLU A 71 -8.08 -2.24 13.62
CA GLU A 71 -8.78 -0.95 13.64
C GLU A 71 -7.79 0.24 13.74
N LEU A 72 -6.64 0.04 14.38
CA LEU A 72 -5.59 1.05 14.43
C LEU A 72 -5.04 1.39 13.04
N VAL A 73 -5.00 0.42 12.14
CA VAL A 73 -4.50 0.63 10.76
C VAL A 73 -5.41 1.57 9.96
N LYS A 74 -6.68 1.72 10.35
CA LYS A 74 -7.66 2.61 9.69
C LYS A 74 -7.55 4.08 10.11
N VAL A 75 -6.67 4.41 11.05
CA VAL A 75 -6.58 5.79 11.59
C VAL A 75 -6.05 6.77 10.56
N HIS A 76 -5.17 6.31 9.65
CA HIS A 76 -4.51 7.16 8.66
C HIS A 76 -4.50 6.54 7.25
N GLY A 77 -4.26 7.40 6.25
CA GLY A 77 -3.90 7.01 4.88
C GLY A 77 -4.98 6.25 4.12
N ILE A 78 -4.55 5.32 3.27
CA ILE A 78 -5.42 4.58 2.36
C ILE A 78 -6.52 3.79 3.10
N PRO A 79 -6.23 3.03 4.19
CA PRO A 79 -7.28 2.29 4.89
C PRO A 79 -8.37 3.20 5.46
N LYS A 80 -8.04 4.41 5.93
CA LYS A 80 -9.01 5.42 6.35
C LYS A 80 -9.89 5.89 5.19
N ILE A 81 -9.30 6.12 4.03
CA ILE A 81 -10.01 6.59 2.84
C ILE A 81 -11.02 5.54 2.37
N VAL A 82 -10.59 4.29 2.22
CA VAL A 82 -11.44 3.22 1.68
C VAL A 82 -12.48 2.71 2.68
N ASP A 83 -12.38 3.07 3.95
CA ASP A 83 -13.43 2.79 4.93
C ASP A 83 -14.72 3.58 4.63
N THR A 84 -14.60 4.73 3.96
CA THR A 84 -15.72 5.60 3.58
C THR A 84 -15.92 5.75 2.07
N LYS A 85 -14.85 5.66 1.26
CA LYS A 85 -14.91 5.75 -0.21
C LYS A 85 -15.07 4.37 -0.83
N ARG A 86 -16.13 4.20 -1.65
CA ARG A 86 -16.42 2.93 -2.35
C ARG A 86 -15.80 2.82 -3.74
N ASP A 87 -15.40 3.94 -4.31
CA ASP A 87 -14.91 4.06 -5.70
C ASP A 87 -13.39 4.28 -5.79
N PHE A 88 -12.63 3.84 -4.77
CA PHE A 88 -11.17 3.94 -4.79
C PHE A 88 -10.60 3.00 -5.86
N PRO A 89 -9.81 3.50 -6.83
CA PRO A 89 -9.53 2.78 -8.08
C PRO A 89 -8.40 1.75 -7.97
N PHE A 90 -8.11 1.23 -6.77
CA PHE A 90 -7.06 0.25 -6.51
C PHE A 90 -7.58 -0.89 -5.64
N ILE A 91 -7.05 -2.09 -5.84
CA ILE A 91 -6.98 -3.07 -4.76
C ILE A 91 -6.05 -2.50 -3.70
N ALA A 92 -6.49 -2.40 -2.45
CA ALA A 92 -5.63 -1.91 -1.37
C ALA A 92 -5.33 -3.01 -0.34
N VAL A 93 -4.05 -3.12 0.02
CA VAL A 93 -3.54 -4.06 1.02
C VAL A 93 -2.80 -3.28 2.09
N SER A 94 -3.28 -3.37 3.33
CA SER A 94 -2.76 -2.61 4.46
C SER A 94 -2.46 -3.56 5.62
N PRO A 95 -1.26 -4.18 5.65
CA PRO A 95 -0.86 -5.07 6.73
C PRO A 95 -0.61 -4.31 8.03
N GLN A 96 -0.70 -5.02 9.16
CA GLN A 96 -0.30 -4.51 10.46
C GLN A 96 1.04 -5.12 10.87
N CYS A 97 2.01 -4.24 11.16
CA CYS A 97 3.30 -4.62 11.70
C CYS A 97 3.15 -5.04 13.17
N PRO A 98 3.62 -6.22 13.59
CA PRO A 98 3.60 -6.60 14.99
C PRO A 98 4.45 -5.68 15.87
N MET A 99 4.19 -5.66 17.18
CA MET A 99 4.86 -4.73 18.12
C MET A 99 6.38 -4.87 18.15
N ASP A 100 6.88 -6.09 17.99
CA ASP A 100 8.30 -6.43 18.12
C ASP A 100 9.12 -6.14 16.85
N TYR A 101 8.46 -5.62 15.78
CA TYR A 101 9.06 -5.41 14.47
C TYR A 101 8.91 -3.96 13.99
N VAL A 102 9.74 -3.63 12.98
CA VAL A 102 9.56 -2.45 12.12
C VAL A 102 9.60 -2.88 10.65
N TRP A 103 8.98 -2.12 9.74
CA TRP A 103 8.82 -2.50 8.32
C TRP A 103 10.13 -2.80 7.58
N ARG A 104 11.28 -2.30 8.06
CA ARG A 104 12.59 -2.54 7.43
C ARG A 104 13.31 -3.81 7.91
N ASP A 105 12.77 -4.51 8.91
CA ASP A 105 13.36 -5.77 9.37
C ASP A 105 13.24 -6.82 8.27
N GLN A 106 14.25 -7.66 8.12
CA GLN A 106 14.33 -8.64 7.02
C GLN A 106 13.13 -9.56 7.01
N GLU A 107 12.69 -10.03 8.17
CA GLU A 107 11.53 -10.90 8.35
C GLU A 107 10.24 -10.20 7.89
N MET A 108 10.12 -8.91 8.11
CA MET A 108 8.98 -8.11 7.66
C MET A 108 8.99 -7.91 6.16
N LEU A 109 10.15 -7.67 5.55
CA LEU A 109 10.27 -7.56 4.09
C LEU A 109 9.88 -8.87 3.40
N GLU A 110 10.31 -10.01 3.92
CA GLU A 110 9.93 -11.34 3.42
C GLU A 110 8.43 -11.64 3.62
N ALA A 111 7.85 -11.22 4.74
CA ALA A 111 6.43 -11.36 5.00
C ALA A 111 5.60 -10.48 4.05
N LEU A 112 6.02 -9.23 3.78
CA LEU A 112 5.38 -8.34 2.80
C LEU A 112 5.47 -8.88 1.38
N GLU A 113 6.61 -9.41 0.97
CA GLU A 113 6.77 -10.08 -0.32
C GLU A 113 5.83 -11.28 -0.44
N SER A 114 5.78 -12.14 0.57
CA SER A 114 4.89 -13.30 0.60
C SER A 114 3.41 -12.90 0.52
N LEU A 115 3.03 -11.82 1.19
CA LEU A 115 1.68 -11.25 1.14
C LEU A 115 1.35 -10.77 -0.28
N LEU A 116 2.23 -9.99 -0.90
CA LEU A 116 2.03 -9.50 -2.27
C LEU A 116 1.90 -10.65 -3.27
N ILE A 117 2.78 -11.66 -3.20
CA ILE A 117 2.70 -12.85 -4.06
C ILE A 117 1.37 -13.58 -3.89
N LYS A 118 0.87 -13.74 -2.64
CA LYS A 118 -0.44 -14.35 -2.36
C LYS A 118 -1.58 -13.54 -2.99
N ILE A 119 -1.56 -12.22 -2.87
CA ILE A 119 -2.60 -11.34 -3.44
C ILE A 119 -2.57 -11.40 -4.97
N ILE A 120 -1.40 -11.26 -5.58
CA ILE A 120 -1.22 -11.33 -7.04
C ILE A 120 -1.70 -12.67 -7.62
N LYS A 121 -1.51 -13.77 -6.88
CA LYS A 121 -1.94 -15.11 -7.30
C LYS A 121 -3.45 -15.30 -7.24
N ASN A 122 -4.12 -14.69 -6.25
CA ASN A 122 -5.51 -15.00 -5.93
C ASN A 122 -6.52 -13.96 -6.44
N TYR A 123 -6.04 -12.79 -6.89
CA TYR A 123 -6.89 -11.68 -7.35
C TYR A 123 -6.42 -11.19 -8.72
N ARG A 124 -7.31 -10.53 -9.45
CA ARG A 124 -7.03 -9.92 -10.76
C ARG A 124 -6.21 -8.64 -10.56
N VAL A 125 -4.91 -8.80 -10.37
CA VAL A 125 -3.95 -7.71 -10.20
C VAL A 125 -3.24 -7.46 -11.52
N ASP A 126 -3.27 -6.20 -11.97
CA ASP A 126 -2.39 -5.74 -13.05
C ASP A 126 -0.96 -5.65 -12.51
N LYS A 127 -0.15 -6.65 -12.85
CA LYS A 127 1.24 -6.77 -12.38
C LYS A 127 2.13 -5.62 -12.82
N SER A 128 1.74 -4.88 -13.87
CA SER A 128 2.45 -3.69 -14.31
C SER A 128 2.09 -2.45 -13.46
N ARG A 129 1.07 -2.51 -12.58
CA ARG A 129 0.57 -1.38 -11.81
C ARG A 129 0.45 -1.72 -10.31
N ILE A 130 1.58 -2.10 -9.72
CA ILE A 130 1.70 -2.35 -8.29
C ILE A 130 2.48 -1.19 -7.66
N TYR A 131 1.92 -0.59 -6.63
CA TYR A 131 2.45 0.61 -5.99
C TYR A 131 2.63 0.38 -4.50
N VAL A 132 3.53 1.15 -3.89
CA VAL A 132 3.71 1.16 -2.43
C VAL A 132 3.80 2.57 -1.89
N THR A 133 3.17 2.78 -0.74
CA THR A 133 3.25 4.02 0.02
C THR A 133 3.19 3.73 1.51
N GLY A 134 3.68 4.65 2.31
CA GLY A 134 3.60 4.55 3.76
C GLY A 134 4.05 5.83 4.44
N LEU A 135 3.64 5.98 5.69
CA LEU A 135 3.94 7.17 6.49
C LEU A 135 4.91 6.86 7.64
N SER A 136 5.82 7.79 7.95
CA SER A 136 6.73 7.70 9.10
C SER A 136 7.54 6.38 9.07
N MET A 137 7.35 5.48 10.03
CA MET A 137 7.90 4.12 9.99
C MET A 137 7.57 3.41 8.66
N GLY A 138 6.34 3.58 8.14
CA GLY A 138 5.91 3.06 6.85
C GLY A 138 6.57 3.75 5.66
N GLY A 139 6.92 5.03 5.78
CA GLY A 139 7.74 5.74 4.80
C GLY A 139 9.13 5.13 4.65
N ARG A 140 9.77 4.80 5.78
CA ARG A 140 11.04 4.04 5.80
C ARG A 140 10.84 2.62 5.24
N GLY A 141 9.72 1.97 5.57
CA GLY A 141 9.34 0.66 5.02
C GLY A 141 9.14 0.69 3.51
N THR A 142 8.58 1.77 2.97
CA THR A 142 8.40 1.97 1.52
C THR A 142 9.73 1.91 0.78
N TRP A 143 10.75 2.63 1.25
CA TRP A 143 12.09 2.54 0.68
C TRP A 143 12.68 1.13 0.76
N ALA A 144 12.51 0.48 1.93
CA ALA A 144 13.10 -0.82 2.20
C ALA A 144 12.48 -1.93 1.35
N ILE A 145 11.15 -2.00 1.21
CA ILE A 145 10.49 -3.04 0.42
C ILE A 145 10.76 -2.87 -1.08
N VAL A 146 10.88 -1.64 -1.58
CA VAL A 146 11.30 -1.42 -2.97
C VAL A 146 12.74 -1.85 -3.18
N ALA A 147 13.66 -1.58 -2.23
CA ALA A 147 15.04 -2.05 -2.32
C ALA A 147 15.17 -3.58 -2.20
N HIS A 148 14.21 -4.24 -1.55
CA HIS A 148 14.13 -5.71 -1.44
C HIS A 148 13.59 -6.34 -2.74
N ARG A 149 12.53 -5.77 -3.34
CA ARG A 149 11.88 -6.26 -4.58
C ARG A 149 11.54 -5.12 -5.53
N PRO A 150 12.55 -4.50 -6.17
CA PRO A 150 12.32 -3.39 -7.11
C PRO A 150 11.51 -3.82 -8.34
N ASP A 151 11.57 -5.08 -8.71
CA ASP A 151 10.86 -5.68 -9.83
C ASP A 151 9.33 -5.72 -9.67
N LEU A 152 8.83 -5.61 -8.42
CA LEU A 152 7.39 -5.65 -8.16
C LEU A 152 6.69 -4.30 -8.33
N PHE A 153 7.39 -3.18 -8.22
CA PHE A 153 6.74 -1.89 -8.06
C PHE A 153 6.87 -0.99 -9.29
N ALA A 154 5.74 -0.45 -9.74
CA ALA A 154 5.66 0.54 -10.79
C ALA A 154 5.97 1.96 -10.30
N ALA A 155 5.70 2.27 -9.05
CA ALA A 155 6.06 3.53 -8.39
C ALA A 155 5.94 3.43 -6.87
N ALA A 156 6.62 4.33 -6.14
CA ALA A 156 6.63 4.36 -4.69
C ALA A 156 6.50 5.78 -4.12
N ALA A 157 5.71 5.94 -3.06
CA ALA A 157 5.49 7.22 -2.40
C ALA A 157 5.78 7.16 -0.89
N PRO A 158 7.03 7.28 -0.45
CA PRO A 158 7.36 7.39 0.97
C PRO A 158 7.01 8.78 1.51
N ILE A 159 6.38 8.82 2.68
CA ILE A 159 5.96 10.05 3.36
C ILE A 159 6.65 10.14 4.72
N CYS A 160 7.29 11.27 5.02
CA CYS A 160 7.99 11.61 6.26
C CYS A 160 8.85 10.46 6.82
N GLY A 161 9.64 9.82 5.95
CA GLY A 161 10.54 8.74 6.34
C GLY A 161 11.66 8.55 5.32
N GLY A 162 12.91 8.74 5.76
CA GLY A 162 14.10 8.56 4.91
C GLY A 162 14.44 7.10 4.67
N GLY A 163 15.11 6.82 3.56
CA GLY A 163 15.65 5.51 3.20
C GLY A 163 17.13 5.35 3.59
N ASP A 164 17.69 4.17 3.35
CA ASP A 164 19.13 3.93 3.43
C ASP A 164 19.79 4.33 2.10
N PRO A 165 20.63 5.38 2.06
CA PRO A 165 21.30 5.85 0.84
C PRO A 165 22.14 4.79 0.13
N LYS A 166 22.61 3.76 0.88
CA LYS A 166 23.37 2.64 0.31
C LYS A 166 22.55 1.77 -0.63
N THR A 167 21.22 1.82 -0.53
CA THR A 167 20.31 1.06 -1.40
C THR A 167 19.97 1.76 -2.70
N ALA A 168 20.40 3.01 -2.91
CA ALA A 168 19.98 3.85 -4.02
C ALA A 168 20.16 3.18 -5.40
N SER A 169 21.25 2.43 -5.60
CA SER A 169 21.50 1.73 -6.86
C SER A 169 20.47 0.63 -7.20
N LYS A 170 19.77 0.09 -6.19
CA LYS A 170 18.71 -0.91 -6.38
C LYS A 170 17.38 -0.29 -6.80
N LEU A 171 17.23 1.03 -6.66
CA LEU A 171 15.97 1.74 -6.80
C LEU A 171 15.81 2.46 -8.14
N ILE A 172 16.79 2.37 -9.02
CA ILE A 172 16.92 3.17 -10.27
C ILE A 172 15.70 2.99 -11.19
N THR A 173 15.13 1.80 -11.22
CA THR A 173 14.04 1.45 -12.15
C THR A 173 12.66 1.87 -11.64
N VAL A 174 12.54 2.29 -10.38
CA VAL A 174 11.25 2.65 -9.78
C VAL A 174 11.17 4.16 -9.59
N PRO A 175 10.17 4.84 -10.17
CA PRO A 175 9.90 6.25 -9.90
C PRO A 175 9.45 6.47 -8.46
N PHE A 176 9.96 7.52 -7.82
CA PHE A 176 9.58 7.92 -6.46
C PHE A 176 8.96 9.31 -6.42
N TRP A 177 7.90 9.46 -5.60
CA TRP A 177 7.41 10.76 -5.19
C TRP A 177 7.46 10.86 -3.66
N VAL A 178 8.44 11.61 -3.16
CA VAL A 178 8.73 11.75 -1.73
C VAL A 178 8.00 12.96 -1.16
N PHE A 179 7.42 12.82 0.01
CA PHE A 179 6.70 13.89 0.71
C PHE A 179 7.26 14.09 2.11
N GLN A 180 7.40 15.37 2.53
CA GLN A 180 8.00 15.70 3.82
C GLN A 180 7.48 17.03 4.33
N GLY A 181 7.27 17.14 5.65
CA GLY A 181 7.07 18.41 6.33
C GLY A 181 8.39 19.12 6.61
N ALA A 182 8.51 20.40 6.28
CA ALA A 182 9.75 21.17 6.49
C ALA A 182 10.08 21.39 7.97
N LEU A 183 9.06 21.36 8.83
CA LEU A 183 9.18 21.56 10.28
C LEU A 183 9.16 20.23 11.06
N ASP A 184 9.33 19.09 10.37
CA ASP A 184 9.36 17.78 11.00
C ASP A 184 10.60 17.61 11.87
N THR A 185 10.37 17.37 13.18
CA THR A 185 11.41 17.13 14.19
C THR A 185 11.49 15.67 14.63
N VAL A 186 10.60 14.80 14.12
CA VAL A 186 10.60 13.35 14.38
C VAL A 186 11.46 12.64 13.34
N HIS A 187 11.23 12.94 12.06
CA HIS A 187 12.06 12.56 10.93
C HIS A 187 12.47 13.83 10.20
N TYR A 188 13.69 14.27 10.47
CA TYR A 188 14.19 15.52 9.88
C TYR A 188 14.17 15.46 8.36
N PRO A 189 13.78 16.56 7.67
CA PRO A 189 13.77 16.63 6.19
C PRO A 189 15.09 16.18 5.56
N LYS A 190 16.19 16.40 6.26
CA LYS A 190 17.52 15.97 5.83
C LYS A 190 17.62 14.47 5.56
N GLU A 191 16.89 13.63 6.27
CA GLU A 191 16.88 12.17 6.03
C GLU A 191 16.33 11.84 4.64
N SER A 192 15.21 12.46 4.27
CA SER A 192 14.61 12.33 2.94
C SER A 192 15.49 12.93 1.85
N GLU A 193 16.07 14.11 2.09
CA GLU A 193 16.95 14.79 1.14
C GLU A 193 18.21 13.99 0.80
N VAL A 194 18.87 13.39 1.80
CA VAL A 194 20.06 12.54 1.59
C VAL A 194 19.69 11.34 0.71
N MET A 195 18.56 10.70 0.95
CA MET A 195 18.09 9.58 0.14
C MET A 195 17.78 10.03 -1.30
N ILE A 196 17.07 11.15 -1.48
CA ILE A 196 16.76 11.75 -2.77
C ILE A 196 18.03 12.08 -3.56
N GLN A 197 19.01 12.72 -2.91
CA GLN A 197 20.30 13.05 -3.55
C GLN A 197 21.05 11.79 -3.99
N SER A 198 21.05 10.75 -3.15
CA SER A 198 21.69 9.48 -3.48
C SER A 198 21.03 8.80 -4.67
N LEU A 199 19.69 8.80 -4.74
CA LEU A 199 18.95 8.24 -5.85
C LEU A 199 19.17 9.01 -7.14
N LYS A 200 19.14 10.34 -7.10
CA LYS A 200 19.48 11.21 -8.27
C LYS A 200 20.89 10.98 -8.78
N LYS A 201 21.85 10.80 -7.86
CA LYS A 201 23.26 10.59 -8.23
C LYS A 201 23.47 9.30 -9.04
N VAL A 202 22.65 8.27 -8.83
CA VAL A 202 22.70 7.01 -9.59
C VAL A 202 21.74 6.99 -10.78
N GLY A 203 21.06 8.10 -11.10
CA GLY A 203 20.17 8.23 -12.26
C GLY A 203 18.72 7.82 -12.03
N GLY A 204 18.32 7.61 -10.79
CA GLY A 204 16.92 7.29 -10.46
C GLY A 204 15.99 8.50 -10.55
N GLU A 205 14.74 8.24 -10.91
CA GLU A 205 13.69 9.24 -11.00
C GLU A 205 13.08 9.53 -9.63
N VAL A 206 13.11 10.80 -9.20
CA VAL A 206 12.51 11.20 -7.93
C VAL A 206 11.93 12.60 -7.97
N ARG A 207 10.66 12.70 -7.63
CA ARG A 207 9.92 13.93 -7.35
C ARG A 207 9.92 14.17 -5.83
N TYR A 208 9.98 15.42 -5.39
CA TYR A 208 9.96 15.81 -3.99
C TYR A 208 8.95 16.91 -3.73
N THR A 209 8.10 16.72 -2.76
CA THR A 209 7.20 17.76 -2.23
C THR A 209 7.56 18.00 -0.77
N LEU A 210 8.06 19.20 -0.50
CA LEU A 210 8.33 19.69 0.84
C LEU A 210 7.22 20.68 1.24
N TYR A 211 6.46 20.35 2.28
CA TYR A 211 5.41 21.20 2.81
C TYR A 211 6.01 22.18 3.82
N PRO A 212 6.03 23.50 3.51
CA PRO A 212 6.83 24.45 4.28
C PRO A 212 6.36 24.66 5.73
N GLU A 213 5.05 24.46 5.98
CA GLU A 213 4.42 24.75 7.29
C GLU A 213 4.08 23.48 8.07
N LEU A 214 4.37 22.28 7.53
CA LEU A 214 3.99 21.04 8.20
C LEU A 214 5.15 20.46 9.03
N HIS A 215 4.75 19.94 10.18
CA HIS A 215 5.55 19.11 11.06
C HIS A 215 5.52 17.64 10.55
N HIS A 216 5.50 16.69 11.50
CA HIS A 216 5.55 15.26 11.15
C HIS A 216 4.33 14.78 10.37
N ASP A 217 3.11 15.26 10.68
CA ASP A 217 1.91 14.94 9.90
C ASP A 217 1.90 15.65 8.55
N SER A 218 2.68 15.14 7.63
CA SER A 218 2.60 15.49 6.21
C SER A 218 1.75 14.48 5.42
N TRP A 219 1.35 13.38 6.03
CA TRP A 219 0.58 12.32 5.38
C TRP A 219 -0.90 12.67 5.18
N THR A 220 -1.52 13.42 6.09
CA THR A 220 -2.94 13.77 5.96
C THR A 220 -3.19 14.52 4.65
N ILE A 221 -2.51 15.61 4.41
CA ILE A 221 -2.63 16.38 3.17
C ILE A 221 -2.17 15.59 1.94
N THR A 222 -1.16 14.73 2.09
CA THR A 222 -0.64 13.92 0.97
C THR A 222 -1.66 12.89 0.51
N TYR A 223 -2.29 12.15 1.43
CA TYR A 223 -3.30 11.15 1.06
C TYR A 223 -4.62 11.77 0.60
N ASP A 224 -4.93 12.99 1.01
CA ASP A 224 -6.08 13.75 0.50
C ASP A 224 -5.83 14.36 -0.89
N ASN A 225 -4.57 14.36 -1.37
CA ASN A 225 -4.22 14.90 -2.67
C ASN A 225 -4.53 13.90 -3.81
N PRO A 226 -5.51 14.19 -4.69
CA PRO A 226 -5.86 13.30 -5.80
C PRO A 226 -4.75 13.11 -6.83
N ASP A 227 -3.77 14.04 -6.89
CA ASP A 227 -2.67 13.94 -7.85
C ASP A 227 -1.69 12.82 -7.49
N LEU A 228 -1.62 12.39 -6.22
CA LEU A 228 -0.86 11.21 -5.82
C LEU A 228 -1.38 9.96 -6.56
N TYR A 229 -2.69 9.77 -6.58
CA TYR A 229 -3.31 8.59 -7.19
C TYR A 229 -3.26 8.63 -8.72
N LYS A 230 -3.42 9.81 -9.32
CA LYS A 230 -3.23 10.00 -10.76
C LYS A 230 -1.78 9.70 -11.17
N TRP A 231 -0.82 10.15 -10.35
CA TRP A 231 0.59 9.89 -10.59
C TRP A 231 0.90 8.38 -10.48
N PHE A 232 0.37 7.68 -9.49
CA PHE A 232 0.49 6.24 -9.45
C PHE A 232 -0.02 5.61 -10.75
N LEU A 233 -1.25 5.91 -11.15
CA LEU A 233 -1.87 5.32 -12.35
C LEU A 233 -1.17 5.66 -13.67
N SER A 234 -0.37 6.74 -13.70
CA SER A 234 0.44 7.12 -14.87
C SER A 234 1.75 6.33 -14.99
N ASN A 235 2.17 5.62 -13.93
CA ASN A 235 3.39 4.82 -13.92
C ASN A 235 3.05 3.33 -14.11
N LYS A 236 3.85 2.66 -14.94
CA LYS A 236 3.77 1.21 -15.16
C LYS A 236 5.16 0.60 -15.09
N ASN A 237 5.24 -0.58 -14.52
CA ASN A 237 6.43 -1.43 -14.60
C ASN A 237 6.43 -2.16 -15.96
N ASN A 238 7.60 -2.26 -16.59
CA ASN A 238 7.77 -2.91 -17.91
C ASN A 238 7.90 -4.44 -17.77
#